data_9627b60e6997068580d49182d627cc0c
#
_entry.id   9627b60e6997068580d49182d627cc0c
#
_cell.length_a   1.000
_cell.length_b   1.000
_cell.length_c   1.000
_cell.angle_alpha   90.00
_cell.angle_beta   90.00
_cell.angle_gamma   90.00
#
_symmetry.space_group_name_H-M   'P 1'
#
loop_
_entity.id
_entity.type
_entity.pdbx_description
1 polymer ?
#
loop_
_entity_poly.entity_id
_entity_poly.type
_entity_poly.pdbx_seq_one_letter_code
_entity_poly.pdbx_strand_id
1 'polypeptide(L)'
;MMNMAIRGIEAHIAWNEQGSFQNDAFKDLKADYILANPPFNDDDWGGDRLREDVRWKFGVPPTGNANFAWVQHFIHHLSPTGMAGFVLANGSMSGKTGGEDEIRKAIVDADLVDCMVALPGQLFYSTQIPVCLWFLTRDKSARVIKQAGEPLPECVRERRRETLFIDARKMGTLVDRVHLELSDEDIRRIAKTYHNWKRDDEQLGKEAIKRKIDLTPLQSYLDTLGFCKSVKLDEIRVHGHVLTPGRYVGSEEIEDDGEPFGEKMNRLVTNLQEQFAKTAKLEKTINANLKGLGYGE
;
A
#
# COMPACT_ATOMS: atom_id res chain seq x y z
N MET A 1 7.75 -17.47 -19.51
CA MET A 1 7.24 -17.51 -20.89
C MET A 1 6.03 -18.45 -21.06
N MET A 2 6.07 -19.75 -20.73
CA MET A 2 4.96 -20.69 -20.95
C MET A 2 3.60 -20.21 -20.41
N ASN A 3 3.54 -19.67 -19.20
CA ASN A 3 2.29 -19.18 -18.61
C ASN A 3 1.61 -18.04 -19.38
N MET A 4 2.39 -17.19 -20.03
CA MET A 4 1.88 -16.09 -20.86
C MET A 4 1.44 -16.61 -22.23
N ALA A 5 2.25 -17.49 -22.84
CA ALA A 5 1.95 -18.08 -24.13
C ALA A 5 0.65 -18.90 -24.12
N ILE A 6 0.39 -19.71 -23.07
CA ILE A 6 -0.86 -20.48 -22.91
C ILE A 6 -2.08 -19.53 -22.83
N ARG A 7 -1.90 -18.33 -22.34
CA ARG A 7 -2.97 -17.31 -22.24
C ARG A 7 -3.06 -16.40 -23.46
N GLY A 8 -2.26 -16.65 -24.51
CA GLY A 8 -2.22 -15.80 -25.70
C GLY A 8 -1.67 -14.39 -25.44
N ILE A 9 -0.90 -14.21 -24.38
CA ILE A 9 -0.32 -12.92 -24.00
C ILE A 9 1.11 -12.85 -24.55
N GLU A 10 1.38 -11.88 -25.42
CA GLU A 10 2.74 -11.54 -25.83
C GLU A 10 3.49 -10.89 -24.66
N ALA A 11 4.69 -11.39 -24.37
CA ALA A 11 5.48 -10.92 -23.25
C ALA A 11 6.97 -10.83 -23.60
N HIS A 12 7.57 -9.68 -23.29
CA HIS A 12 9.00 -9.47 -23.31
C HIS A 12 9.56 -9.70 -21.90
N ILE A 13 10.21 -10.85 -21.69
CA ILE A 13 10.77 -11.23 -20.39
C ILE A 13 12.28 -11.24 -20.53
N ALA A 14 12.95 -10.42 -19.73
CA ALA A 14 14.40 -10.44 -19.58
C ALA A 14 14.78 -10.94 -18.17
N TRP A 15 15.93 -11.57 -18.10
CA TRP A 15 16.55 -12.00 -16.85
C TRP A 15 18.06 -11.77 -16.90
N ASN A 16 18.67 -11.43 -15.79
CA ASN A 16 20.11 -11.34 -15.65
C ASN A 16 20.54 -11.62 -14.19
N GLU A 17 21.80 -11.99 -13.99
CA GLU A 17 22.34 -12.32 -12.67
C GLU A 17 22.64 -11.10 -11.80
N GLN A 18 22.73 -9.91 -12.41
CA GLN A 18 23.11 -8.67 -11.72
C GLN A 18 21.91 -7.94 -11.10
N GLY A 19 20.68 -8.38 -11.42
CA GLY A 19 19.45 -7.77 -10.94
C GLY A 19 19.09 -6.45 -11.65
N SER A 20 17.85 -5.99 -11.40
CA SER A 20 17.23 -4.86 -12.10
C SER A 20 17.92 -3.53 -11.86
N PHE A 21 18.59 -3.34 -10.74
CA PHE A 21 19.25 -2.06 -10.46
C PHE A 21 20.58 -1.91 -11.19
N GLN A 22 21.41 -2.95 -11.19
CA GLN A 22 22.75 -2.89 -11.77
C GLN A 22 22.76 -3.15 -13.27
N ASN A 23 21.80 -3.91 -13.78
CA ASN A 23 21.68 -4.23 -15.19
C ASN A 23 20.21 -4.23 -15.63
N ASP A 24 19.67 -3.03 -15.79
CA ASP A 24 18.31 -2.84 -16.26
C ASP A 24 18.19 -3.26 -17.73
N ALA A 25 17.46 -4.33 -17.96
CA ALA A 25 17.25 -4.87 -19.30
C ALA A 25 16.33 -4.00 -20.18
N PHE A 26 15.61 -3.06 -19.58
CA PHE A 26 14.59 -2.22 -20.25
C PHE A 26 14.82 -0.73 -20.00
N LYS A 27 16.05 -0.26 -20.04
CA LYS A 27 16.47 1.11 -19.66
C LYS A 27 15.60 2.23 -20.24
N ASP A 28 15.16 2.07 -21.48
CA ASP A 28 14.43 3.09 -22.23
C ASP A 28 12.90 2.87 -22.18
N LEU A 29 12.44 1.79 -21.55
CA LEU A 29 11.01 1.49 -21.44
C LEU A 29 10.30 2.56 -20.63
N LYS A 30 9.19 3.06 -21.16
CA LYS A 30 8.22 3.90 -20.46
C LYS A 30 6.87 3.18 -20.46
N ALA A 31 6.47 2.72 -19.29
CA ALA A 31 5.27 1.93 -19.12
C ALA A 31 4.06 2.81 -18.74
N ASP A 32 2.91 2.49 -19.30
CA ASP A 32 1.65 3.13 -18.91
C ASP A 32 1.16 2.57 -17.57
N TYR A 33 1.42 1.28 -17.30
CA TYR A 33 1.10 0.64 -16.03
C TYR A 33 2.26 -0.20 -15.53
N ILE A 34 2.58 -0.05 -14.25
CA ILE A 34 3.54 -0.88 -13.53
C ILE A 34 2.82 -1.55 -12.37
N LEU A 35 2.87 -2.87 -12.30
CA LEU A 35 2.43 -3.66 -11.15
C LEU A 35 3.61 -4.45 -10.61
N ALA A 36 3.93 -4.28 -9.33
CA ALA A 36 5.12 -4.91 -8.74
C ALA A 36 4.92 -5.34 -7.29
N ASN A 37 5.58 -6.43 -6.95
CA ASN A 37 5.80 -6.86 -5.57
C ASN A 37 7.31 -7.05 -5.38
N PRO A 38 8.05 -5.96 -5.11
CA PRO A 38 9.51 -6.03 -4.94
C PRO A 38 9.87 -6.72 -3.63
N PRO A 39 11.11 -7.22 -3.48
CA PRO A 39 11.58 -7.73 -2.20
C PRO A 39 11.54 -6.62 -1.14
N PHE A 40 11.07 -6.98 0.08
CA PHE A 40 10.94 -6.00 1.17
C PHE A 40 12.27 -5.85 1.91
N ASN A 41 12.68 -4.62 2.16
CA ASN A 41 13.85 -4.27 2.97
C ASN A 41 15.14 -4.98 2.52
N ASP A 42 15.33 -5.17 1.24
CA ASP A 42 16.53 -5.75 0.66
C ASP A 42 17.75 -4.87 0.97
N ASP A 43 18.75 -5.43 1.63
CA ASP A 43 19.97 -4.73 2.08
C ASP A 43 21.20 -5.01 1.20
N ASP A 44 21.12 -5.99 0.29
CA ASP A 44 22.20 -6.36 -0.66
C ASP A 44 21.84 -6.00 -2.11
N TRP A 45 21.26 -4.85 -2.34
CA TRP A 45 20.84 -4.39 -3.67
C TRP A 45 21.95 -3.69 -4.49
N GLY A 46 23.16 -3.56 -3.93
CA GLY A 46 24.31 -2.92 -4.57
C GLY A 46 24.27 -1.39 -4.58
N GLY A 47 23.59 -0.77 -3.62
CA GLY A 47 23.37 0.67 -3.53
C GLY A 47 24.64 1.52 -3.50
N ASP A 48 25.75 0.98 -2.97
CA ASP A 48 27.05 1.68 -2.93
C ASP A 48 27.59 2.00 -4.33
N ARG A 49 27.31 1.15 -5.31
CA ARG A 49 27.76 1.31 -6.70
C ARG A 49 26.88 2.22 -7.54
N LEU A 50 25.70 2.56 -7.02
CA LEU A 50 24.64 3.26 -7.75
C LEU A 50 24.33 4.65 -7.18
N ARG A 51 25.24 5.24 -6.42
CA ARG A 51 24.98 6.53 -5.74
C ARG A 51 24.72 7.69 -6.72
N GLU A 52 25.27 7.64 -7.92
CA GLU A 52 25.12 8.67 -8.97
C GLU A 52 24.12 8.23 -10.07
N ASP A 53 23.28 7.25 -9.80
CA ASP A 53 22.33 6.74 -10.80
C ASP A 53 21.27 7.78 -11.15
N VAL A 54 20.99 7.93 -12.43
CA VAL A 54 20.03 8.91 -12.98
C VAL A 54 18.60 8.73 -12.50
N ARG A 55 18.26 7.58 -11.93
CA ARG A 55 16.95 7.26 -11.36
C ARG A 55 16.70 7.97 -10.04
N TRP A 56 17.74 8.37 -9.30
CA TRP A 56 17.62 8.93 -7.95
C TRP A 56 17.28 10.42 -7.94
N LYS A 57 16.20 10.79 -8.62
CA LYS A 57 15.75 12.18 -8.75
C LYS A 57 15.22 12.80 -7.47
N PHE A 58 14.77 11.95 -6.53
CA PHE A 58 14.16 12.38 -5.27
C PHE A 58 15.10 12.21 -4.06
N GLY A 59 16.33 11.78 -4.30
CA GLY A 59 17.34 11.54 -3.29
C GLY A 59 17.95 10.15 -3.44
N VAL A 60 19.21 10.01 -2.98
CA VAL A 60 19.93 8.74 -3.06
C VAL A 60 19.37 7.76 -2.03
N PRO A 61 18.88 6.58 -2.42
CA PRO A 61 18.35 5.60 -1.48
C PRO A 61 19.44 5.09 -0.51
N PRO A 62 19.08 4.72 0.73
CA PRO A 62 20.02 4.14 1.68
C PRO A 62 20.55 2.81 1.16
N THR A 63 21.85 2.55 1.34
CA THR A 63 22.49 1.31 0.85
C THR A 63 21.96 0.05 1.54
N GLY A 64 21.54 0.15 2.78
CA GLY A 64 20.97 -0.96 3.55
C GLY A 64 19.45 -1.15 3.42
N ASN A 65 18.78 -0.50 2.44
CA ASN A 65 17.35 -0.71 2.20
C ASN A 65 16.96 -0.26 0.78
N ALA A 66 16.48 -1.19 -0.04
CA ALA A 66 16.09 -0.95 -1.42
C ALA A 66 14.68 -0.39 -1.61
N ASN A 67 13.85 -0.24 -0.58
CA ASN A 67 12.45 0.14 -0.75
C ASN A 67 12.28 1.39 -1.62
N PHE A 68 12.99 2.48 -1.32
CA PHE A 68 12.92 3.72 -2.11
C PHE A 68 13.79 3.71 -3.38
N ALA A 69 14.67 2.73 -3.54
CA ALA A 69 15.30 2.46 -4.84
C ALA A 69 14.25 1.87 -5.81
N TRP A 70 13.44 0.91 -5.36
CA TRP A 70 12.31 0.38 -6.13
C TRP A 70 11.29 1.45 -6.48
N VAL A 71 10.87 2.28 -5.52
CA VAL A 71 9.94 3.37 -5.77
C VAL A 71 10.44 4.29 -6.88
N GLN A 72 11.70 4.73 -6.80
CA GLN A 72 12.28 5.62 -7.81
C GLN A 72 12.53 4.92 -9.15
N HIS A 73 12.87 3.63 -9.14
CA HIS A 73 12.95 2.81 -10.34
C HIS A 73 11.61 2.77 -11.08
N PHE A 74 10.50 2.52 -10.38
CA PHE A 74 9.16 2.57 -10.97
C PHE A 74 8.83 3.95 -11.53
N ILE A 75 9.07 5.02 -10.76
CA ILE A 75 8.86 6.39 -11.24
C ILE A 75 9.69 6.66 -12.51
N HIS A 76 10.93 6.18 -12.57
CA HIS A 76 11.78 6.36 -13.74
C HIS A 76 11.16 5.70 -14.99
N HIS A 77 10.57 4.54 -14.86
CA HIS A 77 9.96 3.79 -15.96
C HIS A 77 8.51 4.17 -16.29
N LEU A 78 7.87 5.04 -15.53
CA LEU A 78 6.54 5.52 -15.89
C LEU A 78 6.55 6.43 -17.12
N SER A 79 5.60 6.23 -18.03
CA SER A 79 5.26 7.16 -19.09
C SER A 79 4.73 8.49 -18.51
N PRO A 80 4.62 9.58 -19.29
CA PRO A 80 4.12 10.87 -18.78
C PRO A 80 2.74 10.82 -18.14
N THR A 81 1.90 9.86 -18.52
CA THR A 81 0.54 9.64 -17.98
C THR A 81 0.43 8.32 -17.22
N GLY A 82 1.55 7.65 -16.99
CA GLY A 82 1.62 6.31 -16.42
C GLY A 82 1.27 6.24 -14.93
N MET A 83 0.88 5.06 -14.51
CA MET A 83 0.52 4.73 -13.13
C MET A 83 1.29 3.49 -12.66
N ALA A 84 1.77 3.52 -11.41
CA ALA A 84 2.38 2.36 -10.75
C ALA A 84 1.56 1.97 -9.52
N GLY A 85 1.31 0.66 -9.37
CA GLY A 85 0.75 0.05 -8.16
C GLY A 85 1.71 -1.01 -7.64
N PHE A 86 2.16 -0.91 -6.38
CA PHE A 86 3.11 -1.86 -5.82
C PHE A 86 2.95 -2.02 -4.32
N VAL A 87 3.49 -3.13 -3.82
CA VAL A 87 3.43 -3.52 -2.41
C VAL A 87 4.73 -3.17 -1.72
N LEU A 88 4.66 -2.58 -0.53
CA LEU A 88 5.81 -2.39 0.35
C LEU A 88 5.43 -2.69 1.81
N ALA A 89 6.42 -2.93 2.64
CA ALA A 89 6.24 -3.03 4.08
C ALA A 89 5.75 -1.67 4.66
N ASN A 90 4.93 -1.72 5.72
CA ASN A 90 4.34 -0.52 6.34
C ASN A 90 5.36 0.53 6.77
N GLY A 91 6.60 0.14 7.07
CA GLY A 91 7.69 1.06 7.39
C GLY A 91 7.93 2.12 6.31
N SER A 92 7.67 1.80 5.04
CA SER A 92 7.83 2.73 3.92
C SER A 92 6.95 3.99 4.04
N MET A 93 5.80 3.90 4.73
CA MET A 93 4.87 5.02 4.90
C MET A 93 5.34 6.07 5.90
N SER A 94 6.19 5.71 6.87
CA SER A 94 6.54 6.59 7.99
C SER A 94 7.99 6.48 8.46
N GLY A 95 8.78 5.54 7.95
CA GLY A 95 10.19 5.34 8.30
C GLY A 95 11.04 6.60 8.08
N LYS A 96 12.06 6.78 8.92
CA LYS A 96 13.01 7.90 8.86
C LYS A 96 14.45 7.42 8.72
N THR A 97 14.67 6.13 8.73
CA THR A 97 16.01 5.54 8.70
C THR A 97 16.69 5.80 7.37
N GLY A 98 17.95 6.18 7.41
CA GLY A 98 18.78 6.32 6.21
C GLY A 98 18.35 7.40 5.21
N GLY A 99 17.50 8.36 5.60
CA GLY A 99 17.03 9.44 4.71
C GLY A 99 15.82 9.08 3.85
N GLU A 100 15.14 7.97 4.15
CA GLU A 100 13.91 7.56 3.45
C GLU A 100 12.80 8.61 3.57
N ASP A 101 12.73 9.33 4.68
CA ASP A 101 11.76 10.40 4.92
C ASP A 101 11.95 11.57 3.96
N GLU A 102 13.19 11.95 3.65
CA GLU A 102 13.46 13.04 2.69
C GLU A 102 13.09 12.62 1.26
N ILE A 103 13.37 11.38 0.87
CA ILE A 103 12.94 10.84 -0.44
C ILE A 103 11.42 10.80 -0.53
N ARG A 104 10.75 10.27 0.51
CA ARG A 104 9.29 10.25 0.59
C ARG A 104 8.70 11.65 0.50
N LYS A 105 9.24 12.61 1.25
CA LYS A 105 8.87 14.01 1.18
C LYS A 105 8.98 14.58 -0.23
N ALA A 106 10.11 14.36 -0.90
CA ALA A 106 10.32 14.84 -2.26
C ALA A 106 9.30 14.22 -3.26
N ILE A 107 8.97 12.95 -3.12
CA ILE A 107 7.95 12.25 -3.95
C ILE A 107 6.55 12.81 -3.69
N VAL A 108 6.21 13.05 -2.42
CA VAL A 108 4.93 13.67 -2.03
C VAL A 108 4.82 15.10 -2.53
N ASP A 109 5.87 15.90 -2.36
CA ASP A 109 5.90 17.31 -2.83
C ASP A 109 5.86 17.43 -4.36
N ALA A 110 6.36 16.40 -5.07
CA ALA A 110 6.21 16.29 -6.52
C ALA A 110 4.79 15.84 -6.97
N ASP A 111 3.87 15.67 -6.02
CA ASP A 111 2.47 15.27 -6.24
C ASP A 111 2.29 13.93 -7.00
N LEU A 112 3.20 12.98 -6.78
CA LEU A 112 3.16 11.68 -7.45
C LEU A 112 2.29 10.63 -6.73
N VAL A 113 2.05 10.78 -5.42
CA VAL A 113 1.27 9.80 -4.64
C VAL A 113 -0.22 9.99 -4.89
N ASP A 114 -0.86 9.05 -5.58
CA ASP A 114 -2.29 9.10 -5.92
C ASP A 114 -3.15 8.45 -4.82
N CYS A 115 -2.79 7.24 -4.37
CA CYS A 115 -3.51 6.55 -3.32
C CYS A 115 -2.57 5.72 -2.44
N MET A 116 -2.89 5.63 -1.15
CA MET A 116 -2.24 4.76 -0.18
C MET A 116 -3.25 3.86 0.50
N VAL A 117 -3.00 2.54 0.47
CA VAL A 117 -3.87 1.56 1.14
C VAL A 117 -3.06 0.82 2.19
N ALA A 118 -3.43 0.94 3.46
CA ALA A 118 -2.87 0.11 4.52
C ALA A 118 -3.63 -1.23 4.56
N LEU A 119 -2.91 -2.33 4.45
CA LEU A 119 -3.46 -3.68 4.48
C LEU A 119 -3.18 -4.37 5.82
N PRO A 120 -3.98 -5.39 6.19
CA PRO A 120 -3.70 -6.19 7.37
C PRO A 120 -2.39 -6.97 7.23
N GLY A 121 -1.86 -7.46 8.34
CA GLY A 121 -0.81 -8.49 8.32
C GLY A 121 -1.34 -9.86 7.89
N GLN A 122 -0.44 -10.85 7.85
CA GLN A 122 -0.80 -12.25 7.60
C GLN A 122 -1.39 -12.56 6.20
N LEU A 123 -1.23 -11.64 5.22
CA LEU A 123 -1.68 -11.84 3.83
C LEU A 123 -0.71 -12.70 3.00
N PHE A 124 0.52 -12.89 3.46
CA PHE A 124 1.55 -13.64 2.73
C PHE A 124 1.87 -14.94 3.45
N TYR A 125 2.08 -16.01 2.69
CA TYR A 125 2.46 -17.33 3.24
C TYR A 125 3.84 -17.32 3.91
N SER A 126 4.77 -16.49 3.43
CA SER A 126 6.16 -16.45 3.88
C SER A 126 6.43 -15.44 5.00
N THR A 127 5.52 -14.51 5.26
CA THR A 127 5.70 -13.46 6.27
C THR A 127 4.37 -12.95 6.81
N GLN A 128 4.35 -12.60 8.09
CA GLN A 128 3.16 -12.04 8.75
C GLN A 128 3.18 -10.51 8.84
N ILE A 129 4.20 -9.86 8.24
CA ILE A 129 4.32 -8.41 8.33
C ILE A 129 3.14 -7.71 7.64
N PRO A 130 2.60 -6.63 8.23
CA PRO A 130 1.62 -5.81 7.57
C PRO A 130 2.26 -5.03 6.41
N VAL A 131 1.51 -4.89 5.33
CA VAL A 131 1.96 -4.24 4.10
C VAL A 131 1.05 -3.10 3.70
N CYS A 132 1.50 -2.30 2.77
CA CYS A 132 0.73 -1.23 2.15
C CYS A 132 0.84 -1.28 0.63
N LEU A 133 -0.20 -0.81 -0.03
CA LEU A 133 -0.17 -0.56 -1.46
C LEU A 133 0.11 0.92 -1.70
N TRP A 134 1.10 1.17 -2.54
CA TRP A 134 1.39 2.47 -3.09
C TRP A 134 0.82 2.56 -4.49
N PHE A 135 0.07 3.61 -4.78
CA PHE A 135 -0.33 3.99 -6.12
C PHE A 135 0.29 5.34 -6.45
N LEU A 136 1.15 5.35 -7.47
CA LEU A 136 1.78 6.55 -7.98
C LEU A 136 1.26 6.85 -9.38
N THR A 137 1.08 8.12 -9.71
CA THR A 137 0.77 8.56 -11.07
C THR A 137 1.53 9.82 -11.42
N ARG A 138 1.90 9.97 -12.69
CA ARG A 138 2.54 11.18 -13.20
C ARG A 138 1.56 12.26 -13.60
N ASP A 139 0.31 11.90 -13.84
CA ASP A 139 -0.73 12.82 -14.27
C ASP A 139 -2.01 12.65 -13.46
N LYS A 140 -2.35 13.67 -12.70
CA LYS A 140 -3.57 13.76 -11.89
C LYS A 140 -4.59 14.75 -12.49
N SER A 141 -4.33 15.27 -13.68
CA SER A 141 -5.24 16.22 -14.34
C SER A 141 -6.55 15.56 -14.76
N ALA A 142 -7.59 16.38 -14.87
CA ALA A 142 -8.87 15.95 -15.43
C ALA A 142 -8.70 15.51 -16.89
N ARG A 143 -9.24 14.34 -17.25
CA ARG A 143 -9.16 13.82 -18.61
C ARG A 143 -10.22 12.79 -18.93
N VAL A 144 -10.48 12.63 -20.24
CA VAL A 144 -11.38 11.61 -20.79
C VAL A 144 -10.53 10.60 -21.55
N ILE A 145 -10.53 9.36 -21.08
CA ILE A 145 -9.73 8.27 -21.64
C ILE A 145 -10.65 7.33 -22.41
N LYS A 146 -10.45 7.23 -23.71
CA LYS A 146 -11.19 6.27 -24.54
C LYS A 146 -10.60 4.88 -24.32
N GLN A 147 -11.45 3.95 -23.96
CA GLN A 147 -11.08 2.54 -23.83
C GLN A 147 -11.62 1.74 -25.01
N ALA A 148 -10.77 0.93 -25.64
CA ALA A 148 -11.19 0.10 -26.77
C ALA A 148 -12.18 -0.97 -26.27
N GLY A 149 -13.34 -1.07 -26.97
CA GLY A 149 -14.38 -2.04 -26.62
C GLY A 149 -15.37 -1.57 -25.56
N GLU A 150 -15.10 -0.47 -24.85
CA GLU A 150 -16.01 0.05 -23.83
C GLU A 150 -16.99 1.07 -24.43
N PRO A 151 -18.27 1.00 -24.06
CA PRO A 151 -19.30 1.92 -24.58
C PRO A 151 -19.13 3.34 -24.06
N LEU A 152 -18.54 3.52 -22.89
CA LEU A 152 -18.25 4.81 -22.28
C LEU A 152 -16.75 4.98 -22.03
N PRO A 153 -16.23 6.21 -22.15
CA PRO A 153 -14.86 6.50 -21.76
C PRO A 153 -14.71 6.52 -20.22
N GLU A 154 -13.52 6.32 -19.74
CA GLU A 154 -13.17 6.66 -18.36
C GLU A 154 -13.04 8.18 -18.25
N CYS A 155 -13.88 8.80 -17.44
CA CYS A 155 -13.82 10.22 -17.12
C CYS A 155 -13.14 10.40 -15.77
N VAL A 156 -11.98 11.02 -15.79
CA VAL A 156 -11.12 11.22 -14.61
C VAL A 156 -11.20 12.68 -14.19
N ARG A 157 -11.49 12.92 -12.91
CA ARG A 157 -11.55 14.27 -12.34
C ARG A 157 -10.16 14.86 -12.07
N GLU A 158 -10.11 16.15 -11.87
CA GLU A 158 -8.92 16.84 -11.37
C GLU A 158 -8.59 16.37 -9.94
N ARG A 159 -7.36 15.88 -9.73
CA ARG A 159 -6.88 15.35 -8.43
C ARG A 159 -5.51 15.90 -8.04
N ARG A 160 -4.98 16.90 -8.75
CA ARG A 160 -3.70 17.50 -8.38
C ARG A 160 -3.73 18.00 -6.95
N ARG A 161 -2.64 17.73 -6.23
CA ARG A 161 -2.47 18.05 -4.81
C ARG A 161 -3.46 17.34 -3.87
N GLU A 162 -3.99 16.20 -4.31
CA GLU A 162 -4.82 15.31 -3.49
C GLU A 162 -4.23 13.90 -3.47
N THR A 163 -4.41 13.22 -2.34
CA THR A 163 -4.05 11.81 -2.16
C THR A 163 -5.20 11.11 -1.44
N LEU A 164 -5.62 9.97 -1.97
CA LEU A 164 -6.60 9.13 -1.28
C LEU A 164 -5.90 8.22 -0.27
N PHE A 165 -6.39 8.19 0.95
CA PHE A 165 -5.98 7.25 1.98
C PHE A 165 -7.10 6.25 2.26
N ILE A 166 -6.77 4.94 2.27
CA ILE A 166 -7.69 3.85 2.59
C ILE A 166 -7.06 3.00 3.70
N ASP A 167 -7.75 2.85 4.80
CA ASP A 167 -7.36 1.98 5.91
C ASP A 167 -8.14 0.66 5.85
N ALA A 168 -7.52 -0.35 5.25
CA ALA A 168 -8.09 -1.68 5.11
C ALA A 168 -7.53 -2.68 6.15
N ARG A 169 -6.84 -2.21 7.20
CA ARG A 169 -6.19 -3.08 8.20
C ARG A 169 -7.15 -3.97 9.00
N LYS A 170 -8.43 -3.59 9.05
CA LYS A 170 -9.49 -4.37 9.72
C LYS A 170 -10.24 -5.30 8.77
N MET A 171 -9.89 -5.34 7.49
CA MET A 171 -10.54 -6.17 6.46
C MET A 171 -9.92 -7.57 6.41
N GLY A 172 -10.64 -8.49 5.79
CA GLY A 172 -10.24 -9.88 5.63
C GLY A 172 -10.68 -10.80 6.75
N THR A 173 -10.59 -12.09 6.49
CA THR A 173 -10.94 -13.16 7.42
C THR A 173 -9.78 -14.14 7.57
N LEU A 174 -9.58 -14.67 8.78
CA LEU A 174 -8.59 -15.72 9.01
C LEU A 174 -9.07 -17.03 8.37
N VAL A 175 -8.29 -17.56 7.44
CA VAL A 175 -8.52 -18.88 6.84
C VAL A 175 -7.89 -19.99 7.64
N ASP A 176 -6.85 -19.68 8.40
CA ASP A 176 -6.26 -20.58 9.41
C ASP A 176 -5.68 -19.75 10.57
N ARG A 177 -4.82 -20.35 11.43
CA ARG A 177 -4.26 -19.69 12.63
C ARG A 177 -3.33 -18.51 12.31
N VAL A 178 -2.77 -18.45 11.12
CA VAL A 178 -1.69 -17.54 10.75
C VAL A 178 -1.90 -16.81 9.43
N HIS A 179 -2.89 -17.24 8.63
CA HIS A 179 -3.16 -16.64 7.32
C HIS A 179 -4.51 -15.94 7.30
N LEU A 180 -4.50 -14.73 6.78
CA LEU A 180 -5.66 -13.89 6.52
C LEU A 180 -5.85 -13.75 5.01
N GLU A 181 -7.08 -13.79 4.55
CA GLU A 181 -7.44 -13.61 3.15
C GLU A 181 -8.45 -12.47 3.00
N LEU A 182 -8.24 -11.64 1.99
CA LEU A 182 -9.22 -10.62 1.60
C LEU A 182 -10.28 -11.27 0.71
N SER A 183 -11.54 -11.12 1.08
CA SER A 183 -12.64 -11.58 0.25
C SER A 183 -12.77 -10.75 -1.03
N ASP A 184 -13.46 -11.31 -2.04
CA ASP A 184 -13.79 -10.54 -3.25
C ASP A 184 -14.58 -9.25 -2.95
N GLU A 185 -15.34 -9.23 -1.85
CA GLU A 185 -16.08 -8.05 -1.41
C GLU A 185 -15.14 -7.00 -0.83
N ASP A 186 -14.16 -7.41 -0.03
CA ASP A 186 -13.11 -6.54 0.49
C ASP A 186 -12.33 -5.87 -0.64
N ILE A 187 -11.90 -6.69 -1.61
CA ILE A 187 -11.17 -6.20 -2.78
C ILE A 187 -12.03 -5.24 -3.59
N ARG A 188 -13.30 -5.59 -3.84
CA ARG A 188 -14.25 -4.71 -4.55
C ARG A 188 -14.50 -3.41 -3.80
N ARG A 189 -14.60 -3.44 -2.48
CA ARG A 189 -14.80 -2.24 -1.66
C ARG A 189 -13.63 -1.28 -1.81
N ILE A 190 -12.39 -1.76 -1.71
CA ILE A 190 -11.17 -0.96 -1.90
C ILE A 190 -11.14 -0.38 -3.32
N ALA A 191 -11.30 -1.23 -4.34
CA ALA A 191 -11.25 -0.84 -5.75
C ALA A 191 -12.35 0.17 -6.09
N LYS A 192 -13.60 -0.09 -5.66
CA LYS A 192 -14.74 0.81 -5.89
C LYS A 192 -14.52 2.17 -5.24
N THR A 193 -13.94 2.23 -4.04
CA THR A 193 -13.61 3.48 -3.37
C THR A 193 -12.64 4.31 -4.19
N TYR A 194 -11.55 3.69 -4.67
CA TYR A 194 -10.58 4.36 -5.52
C TYR A 194 -11.19 4.82 -6.86
N HIS A 195 -11.95 3.96 -7.54
CA HIS A 195 -12.58 4.32 -8.81
C HIS A 195 -13.62 5.42 -8.66
N ASN A 196 -14.45 5.40 -7.62
CA ASN A 196 -15.41 6.46 -7.33
C ASN A 196 -14.70 7.79 -7.04
N TRP A 197 -13.60 7.77 -6.26
CA TRP A 197 -12.82 8.96 -5.95
C TRP A 197 -12.17 9.58 -7.18
N LYS A 198 -11.70 8.76 -8.11
CA LYS A 198 -11.01 9.18 -9.33
C LYS A 198 -11.97 9.68 -10.40
N ARG A 199 -13.22 9.22 -10.39
CA ARG A 199 -14.21 9.45 -11.45
C ARG A 199 -14.76 10.88 -11.46
N ASP A 200 -14.93 11.43 -12.66
CA ASP A 200 -15.69 12.66 -12.92
C ASP A 200 -17.12 12.30 -13.30
N ASP A 201 -18.04 12.33 -12.32
CA ASP A 201 -19.43 11.95 -12.50
C ASP A 201 -20.17 12.90 -13.43
N GLU A 202 -19.83 14.20 -13.43
CA GLU A 202 -20.44 15.20 -14.30
C GLU A 202 -20.05 14.98 -15.78
N GLN A 203 -18.75 14.80 -16.01
CA GLN A 203 -18.25 14.56 -17.36
C GLN A 203 -18.72 13.21 -17.91
N LEU A 204 -18.79 12.17 -17.06
CA LEU A 204 -19.32 10.85 -17.44
C LEU A 204 -20.80 10.96 -17.82
N GLY A 205 -21.60 11.74 -17.09
CA GLY A 205 -22.99 12.01 -17.43
C GLY A 205 -23.16 12.69 -18.80
N LYS A 206 -22.32 13.67 -19.11
CA LYS A 206 -22.30 14.34 -20.42
C LYS A 206 -21.96 13.36 -21.55
N GLU A 207 -20.96 12.49 -21.35
CA GLU A 207 -20.58 11.47 -22.35
C GLU A 207 -21.67 10.41 -22.54
N ALA A 208 -22.37 10.00 -21.48
CA ALA A 208 -23.47 9.05 -21.54
C ALA A 208 -24.66 9.62 -22.33
N ILE A 209 -25.08 10.85 -22.06
CA ILE A 209 -26.14 11.56 -22.80
C ILE A 209 -25.78 11.64 -24.28
N LYS A 210 -24.56 12.06 -24.62
CA LYS A 210 -24.07 12.16 -25.98
C LYS A 210 -24.15 10.84 -26.75
N ARG A 211 -23.95 9.72 -26.06
CA ARG A 211 -23.95 8.38 -26.65
C ARG A 211 -25.29 7.65 -26.51
N LYS A 212 -26.29 8.27 -25.88
CA LYS A 212 -27.61 7.70 -25.58
C LYS A 212 -27.54 6.42 -24.76
N ILE A 213 -26.68 6.43 -23.73
CA ILE A 213 -26.50 5.32 -22.79
C ILE A 213 -27.12 5.72 -21.46
N ASP A 214 -28.00 4.87 -20.93
CA ASP A 214 -28.55 5.04 -19.60
C ASP A 214 -27.51 4.65 -18.55
N LEU A 215 -27.20 5.59 -17.65
CA LEU A 215 -26.36 5.31 -16.50
C LEU A 215 -27.22 4.77 -15.37
N THR A 216 -26.84 3.61 -14.82
CA THR A 216 -27.32 3.21 -13.50
C THR A 216 -26.88 4.26 -12.48
N PRO A 217 -27.66 4.53 -11.43
CA PRO A 217 -27.29 5.51 -10.40
C PRO A 217 -25.88 5.22 -9.88
N LEU A 218 -24.95 6.15 -10.11
CA LEU A 218 -23.57 6.03 -9.69
C LEU A 218 -23.47 6.46 -8.23
N GLN A 219 -22.81 5.66 -7.42
CA GLN A 219 -22.44 6.05 -6.07
C GLN A 219 -21.21 6.95 -6.15
N SER A 220 -21.38 8.23 -5.82
CA SER A 220 -20.26 9.17 -5.74
C SER A 220 -19.35 8.85 -4.55
N TYR A 221 -18.10 9.28 -4.65
CA TYR A 221 -17.15 9.15 -3.53
C TYR A 221 -17.55 10.05 -2.35
N LEU A 222 -17.42 9.49 -1.17
CA LEU A 222 -17.55 10.22 0.11
C LEU A 222 -16.45 9.73 1.06
N ASP A 223 -15.85 10.67 1.79
CA ASP A 223 -14.98 10.33 2.92
C ASP A 223 -15.75 9.47 3.92
N THR A 224 -15.14 8.38 4.38
CA THR A 224 -15.75 7.46 5.34
C THR A 224 -14.85 7.35 6.56
N LEU A 225 -15.35 7.79 7.71
CA LEU A 225 -14.62 7.77 8.97
C LEU A 225 -14.10 6.35 9.27
N GLY A 226 -12.84 6.24 9.68
CA GLY A 226 -12.20 4.97 9.98
C GLY A 226 -11.82 4.12 8.76
N PHE A 227 -12.19 4.53 7.52
CA PHE A 227 -11.94 3.74 6.32
C PHE A 227 -11.22 4.50 5.21
N CYS A 228 -11.76 5.63 4.72
CA CYS A 228 -11.12 6.35 3.63
C CYS A 228 -11.29 7.88 3.74
N LYS A 229 -10.29 8.61 3.27
CA LYS A 229 -10.31 10.08 3.20
C LYS A 229 -9.47 10.59 2.04
N SER A 230 -10.01 11.58 1.31
CA SER A 230 -9.26 12.39 0.35
C SER A 230 -8.57 13.54 1.07
N VAL A 231 -7.26 13.62 0.97
CA VAL A 231 -6.44 14.54 1.75
C VAL A 231 -5.67 15.47 0.83
N LYS A 232 -5.66 16.76 1.14
CA LYS A 232 -4.88 17.76 0.40
C LYS A 232 -3.39 17.67 0.77
N LEU A 233 -2.53 17.95 -0.20
CA LEU A 233 -1.08 17.94 -0.03
C LEU A 233 -0.61 18.76 1.17
N ASP A 234 -1.25 19.91 1.43
CA ASP A 234 -0.86 20.78 2.54
C ASP A 234 -1.15 20.13 3.92
N GLU A 235 -2.20 19.33 4.04
CA GLU A 235 -2.46 18.53 5.24
C GLU A 235 -1.39 17.44 5.42
N ILE A 236 -0.95 16.78 4.32
CA ILE A 236 0.12 15.78 4.37
C ILE A 236 1.45 16.42 4.83
N ARG A 237 1.74 17.62 4.38
CA ARG A 237 2.90 18.42 4.81
C ARG A 237 2.88 18.71 6.31
N VAL A 238 1.74 19.16 6.83
CA VAL A 238 1.55 19.42 8.29
C VAL A 238 1.82 18.15 9.10
N HIS A 239 1.48 16.98 8.56
CA HIS A 239 1.76 15.69 9.19
C HIS A 239 3.17 15.14 8.89
N GLY A 240 4.11 15.97 8.43
CA GLY A 240 5.50 15.58 8.19
C GLY A 240 5.66 14.55 7.07
N HIS A 241 4.81 14.60 6.04
CA HIS A 241 4.83 13.72 4.87
C HIS A 241 4.71 12.22 5.22
N VAL A 242 4.10 11.90 6.36
CA VAL A 242 3.74 10.53 6.74
C VAL A 242 2.54 10.09 5.93
N LEU A 243 2.60 8.89 5.35
CA LEU A 243 1.57 8.37 4.45
C LEU A 243 0.72 7.25 5.06
N THR A 244 0.72 7.10 6.39
CA THR A 244 -0.06 6.07 7.09
C THR A 244 -1.54 6.44 7.09
N PRO A 245 -2.44 5.68 6.41
CA PRO A 245 -3.86 6.01 6.26
C PRO A 245 -4.59 6.28 7.58
N GLY A 246 -4.34 5.48 8.62
CA GLY A 246 -4.98 5.66 9.93
C GLY A 246 -4.74 7.02 10.59
N ARG A 247 -3.77 7.81 10.13
CA ARG A 247 -3.54 9.18 10.59
C ARG A 247 -4.59 10.16 10.05
N TYR A 248 -5.16 9.86 8.89
CA TYR A 248 -6.03 10.76 8.12
C TYR A 248 -7.50 10.39 8.19
N VAL A 249 -7.81 9.08 8.19
CA VAL A 249 -9.20 8.60 8.12
C VAL A 249 -9.97 8.77 9.43
N GLY A 250 -9.28 9.12 10.53
CA GLY A 250 -9.87 9.19 11.87
C GLY A 250 -10.11 7.80 12.48
N SER A 251 -10.69 7.78 13.65
CA SER A 251 -11.19 6.56 14.28
C SER A 251 -12.70 6.53 14.17
N GLU A 252 -13.29 5.39 13.82
CA GLU A 252 -14.69 5.15 14.10
C GLU A 252 -14.92 5.41 15.58
N GLU A 253 -15.98 6.11 15.93
CA GLU A 253 -16.43 6.17 17.32
C GLU A 253 -16.64 4.71 17.75
N ILE A 254 -15.75 4.24 18.62
CA ILE A 254 -16.00 2.97 19.31
C ILE A 254 -17.24 3.29 20.15
N GLU A 255 -18.35 2.61 19.86
CA GLU A 255 -19.51 2.68 20.77
C GLU A 255 -18.96 2.46 22.16
N ASP A 256 -19.15 3.47 23.01
CA ASP A 256 -18.74 3.40 24.40
C ASP A 256 -19.47 2.20 25.00
N ASP A 257 -18.74 1.15 25.36
CA ASP A 257 -19.31 -0.06 25.95
C ASP A 257 -19.97 0.22 27.30
N GLY A 258 -19.98 1.50 27.72
CA GLY A 258 -20.57 1.98 28.95
C GLY A 258 -19.83 1.52 30.21
N GLU A 259 -18.73 0.76 30.05
CA GLU A 259 -17.89 0.33 31.17
C GLU A 259 -16.99 1.50 31.62
N PRO A 260 -17.12 2.00 32.85
CA PRO A 260 -16.27 3.07 33.35
C PRO A 260 -14.79 2.71 33.21
N PHE A 261 -13.97 3.65 32.72
CA PHE A 261 -12.53 3.41 32.49
C PHE A 261 -11.82 2.78 33.66
N GLY A 262 -12.16 3.18 34.90
CA GLY A 262 -11.57 2.62 36.13
C GLY A 262 -11.89 1.13 36.31
N GLU A 263 -13.12 0.71 36.01
CA GLU A 263 -13.55 -0.70 36.13
C GLU A 263 -12.88 -1.55 35.04
N LYS A 264 -12.89 -1.06 33.80
CA LYS A 264 -12.21 -1.69 32.68
C LYS A 264 -10.72 -1.86 32.93
N MET A 265 -10.06 -0.82 33.46
CA MET A 265 -8.64 -0.86 33.77
C MET A 265 -8.33 -1.86 34.89
N ASN A 266 -9.13 -1.89 35.97
CA ASN A 266 -8.98 -2.86 37.03
C ASN A 266 -9.13 -4.30 36.54
N ARG A 267 -10.15 -4.56 35.70
CA ARG A 267 -10.36 -5.87 35.08
C ARG A 267 -9.20 -6.30 34.19
N LEU A 268 -8.69 -5.38 33.35
CA LEU A 268 -7.55 -5.64 32.46
C LEU A 268 -6.26 -5.89 33.24
N VAL A 269 -5.99 -5.12 34.30
CA VAL A 269 -4.82 -5.33 35.19
C VAL A 269 -4.91 -6.66 35.90
N THR A 270 -6.09 -7.04 36.40
CA THR A 270 -6.30 -8.35 37.04
C THR A 270 -6.01 -9.49 36.06
N ASN A 271 -6.60 -9.42 34.84
CA ASN A 271 -6.37 -10.40 33.81
C ASN A 271 -4.87 -10.50 33.43
N LEU A 272 -4.18 -9.37 33.32
CA LEU A 272 -2.74 -9.35 33.02
C LEU A 272 -1.93 -10.02 34.12
N GLN A 273 -2.24 -9.76 35.37
CA GLN A 273 -1.57 -10.42 36.51
C GLN A 273 -1.81 -11.92 36.53
N GLU A 274 -3.02 -12.39 36.22
CA GLU A 274 -3.32 -13.80 36.07
C GLU A 274 -2.51 -14.45 34.92
N GLN A 275 -2.40 -13.76 33.78
CA GLN A 275 -1.58 -14.25 32.66
C GLN A 275 -0.09 -14.35 33.05
N PHE A 276 0.46 -13.38 33.77
CA PHE A 276 1.82 -13.44 34.28
C PHE A 276 2.03 -14.62 35.24
N ALA A 277 1.08 -14.83 36.16
CA ALA A 277 1.16 -15.99 37.08
C ALA A 277 1.09 -17.32 36.30
N LYS A 278 0.26 -17.41 35.27
CA LYS A 278 0.15 -18.59 34.41
C LYS A 278 1.43 -18.83 33.61
N THR A 279 2.03 -17.77 33.07
CA THR A 279 3.30 -17.82 32.33
C THR A 279 4.42 -18.33 33.24
N ALA A 280 4.55 -17.78 34.46
CA ALA A 280 5.57 -18.23 35.43
C ALA A 280 5.40 -19.72 35.83
N LYS A 281 4.14 -20.19 35.91
CA LYS A 281 3.86 -21.61 36.17
C LYS A 281 4.25 -22.51 35.00
N LEU A 282 3.95 -22.08 33.77
CA LEU A 282 4.32 -22.81 32.55
C LEU A 282 5.83 -22.86 32.38
N GLU A 283 6.52 -21.75 32.62
CA GLU A 283 8.00 -21.69 32.59
C GLU A 283 8.64 -22.67 33.54
N LYS A 284 8.17 -22.73 34.79
CA LYS A 284 8.63 -23.73 35.77
C LYS A 284 8.40 -25.17 35.30
N THR A 285 7.24 -25.44 34.67
CA THR A 285 6.91 -26.77 34.16
C THR A 285 7.80 -27.14 32.98
N ILE A 286 8.04 -26.21 32.07
CA ILE A 286 8.94 -26.41 30.92
C ILE A 286 10.36 -26.71 31.41
N ASN A 287 10.87 -25.89 32.32
CA ASN A 287 12.22 -26.09 32.90
C ASN A 287 12.35 -27.43 33.64
N ALA A 288 11.33 -27.85 34.41
CA ALA A 288 11.30 -29.16 35.05
C ALA A 288 11.31 -30.31 34.04
N ASN A 289 10.54 -30.19 32.94
CA ASN A 289 10.50 -31.19 31.88
C ASN A 289 11.85 -31.25 31.12
N LEU A 290 12.46 -30.12 30.80
CA LEU A 290 13.77 -30.06 30.16
C LEU A 290 14.84 -30.71 31.03
N LYS A 291 14.81 -30.42 32.34
CA LYS A 291 15.73 -31.05 33.31
C LYS A 291 15.51 -32.55 33.39
N GLY A 292 14.25 -33.02 33.34
CA GLY A 292 13.92 -34.46 33.33
C GLY A 292 14.39 -35.18 32.06
N LEU A 293 14.57 -34.45 30.95
CA LEU A 293 15.07 -34.92 29.66
C LEU A 293 16.60 -34.78 29.52
N GLY A 294 17.29 -34.25 30.54
CA GLY A 294 18.74 -34.04 30.51
C GLY A 294 19.19 -32.77 29.77
N TYR A 295 18.25 -31.86 29.45
CA TYR A 295 18.50 -30.57 28.82
C TYR A 295 18.14 -29.44 29.79
N GLY A 296 19.10 -28.80 30.40
CA GLY A 296 18.92 -27.66 31.30
C GLY A 296 19.87 -27.74 32.51
N GLU A 297 20.42 -26.56 32.86
CA GLU A 297 21.21 -26.43 34.11
C GLU A 297 20.35 -26.58 35.37
#